data_f996cf41c55e9032b9309343bd3b62a3
#
_entry.id   f996cf41c55e9032b9309343bd3b62a3
#
_cell.length_a   1.000
_cell.length_b   1.000
_cell.length_c   1.000
_cell.angle_alpha   90.00
_cell.angle_beta   90.00
_cell.angle_gamma   90.00
#
_symmetry.space_group_name_H-M   'P 1'
#
loop_
_entity.id
_entity.type
_entity.pdbx_description
1 polymer ?
#
loop_
_entity_poly.entity_id
_entity_poly.type
_entity_poly.pdbx_seq_one_letter_code
_entity_poly.pdbx_strand_id
1 'polypeptide(L)'
;MTHARTLAMIIIVLGIAVLGGTIVIFMGGYNVAATSPHSGLTKWILHTTMQHSVSARASSVHAPAQFTEEQVREGSLEFGEMCAACHGAPGKERGEIGKGLNPSPPNLAEVASSWSSAELFWILKNGIKMTGMPAFGPTHSDARLWSIVAFVMQLPKLTSDDYKKMGHPASEHEHQHEDRYDHQHQ
;
A
#
# COMPACT_ATOMS: atom_id res chain seq x y z
N MET A 1 0.23 -32.79 -42.86
CA MET A 1 1.65 -32.53 -42.50
C MET A 1 1.87 -31.14 -41.92
N THR A 2 1.10 -30.11 -42.23
CA THR A 2 1.24 -28.73 -41.70
C THR A 2 0.93 -28.64 -40.19
N HIS A 3 -0.18 -29.23 -39.72
CA HIS A 3 -0.58 -29.19 -38.30
C HIS A 3 0.42 -29.83 -37.36
N ALA A 4 1.07 -30.95 -37.75
CA ALA A 4 2.09 -31.59 -36.93
C ALA A 4 3.35 -30.71 -36.79
N ARG A 5 3.77 -30.01 -37.84
CA ARG A 5 4.90 -29.06 -37.80
C ARG A 5 4.58 -27.83 -36.94
N THR A 6 3.35 -27.29 -37.06
CA THR A 6 2.91 -26.18 -36.24
C THR A 6 2.90 -26.55 -34.74
N LEU A 7 2.33 -27.74 -34.43
CA LEU A 7 2.33 -28.24 -33.05
C LEU A 7 3.75 -28.42 -32.48
N ALA A 8 4.66 -29.00 -33.27
CA ALA A 8 6.06 -29.16 -32.87
C ALA A 8 6.72 -27.81 -32.62
N MET A 9 6.51 -26.80 -33.45
CA MET A 9 7.04 -25.45 -33.22
C MET A 9 6.51 -24.83 -31.94
N ILE A 10 5.22 -24.96 -31.65
CA ILE A 10 4.61 -24.44 -30.41
C ILE A 10 5.24 -25.11 -29.18
N ILE A 11 5.43 -26.42 -29.21
CA ILE A 11 6.07 -27.17 -28.11
C ILE A 11 7.51 -26.72 -27.89
N ILE A 12 8.27 -26.51 -28.96
CA ILE A 12 9.65 -26.02 -28.88
C ILE A 12 9.70 -24.62 -28.26
N VAL A 13 8.85 -23.68 -28.72
CA VAL A 13 8.80 -22.31 -28.19
C VAL A 13 8.43 -22.31 -26.72
N LEU A 14 7.43 -23.10 -26.32
CA LEU A 14 7.06 -23.26 -24.90
C LEU A 14 8.21 -23.87 -24.09
N GLY A 15 8.89 -24.87 -24.60
CA GLY A 15 10.04 -25.46 -23.95
C GLY A 15 11.18 -24.45 -23.72
N ILE A 16 11.49 -23.63 -24.72
CA ILE A 16 12.51 -22.58 -24.62
C ILE A 16 12.08 -21.52 -23.58
N ALA A 17 10.79 -21.11 -23.58
CA ALA A 17 10.29 -20.16 -22.61
C ALA A 17 10.36 -20.68 -21.18
N VAL A 18 10.00 -21.94 -20.94
CA VAL A 18 10.08 -22.59 -19.63
C VAL A 18 11.54 -22.71 -19.19
N LEU A 19 12.43 -23.16 -20.07
CA LEU A 19 13.86 -23.29 -19.78
C LEU A 19 14.48 -21.92 -19.46
N GLY A 20 14.19 -20.88 -20.27
CA GLY A 20 14.65 -19.52 -20.04
C GLY A 20 14.15 -18.96 -18.70
N GLY A 21 12.87 -19.13 -18.38
CA GLY A 21 12.30 -18.77 -17.09
C GLY A 21 12.97 -19.48 -15.92
N THR A 22 13.22 -20.77 -16.05
CA THR A 22 13.93 -21.58 -15.05
C THR A 22 15.35 -21.07 -14.81
N ILE A 23 16.08 -20.76 -15.86
CA ILE A 23 17.44 -20.19 -15.77
C ILE A 23 17.40 -18.84 -15.02
N VAL A 24 16.49 -17.93 -15.37
CA VAL A 24 16.37 -16.63 -14.70
C VAL A 24 16.10 -16.81 -13.20
N ILE A 25 15.24 -17.76 -12.82
CA ILE A 25 14.92 -18.04 -11.41
C ILE A 25 16.14 -18.56 -10.65
N PHE A 26 16.78 -19.61 -11.15
CA PHE A 26 17.87 -20.30 -10.44
C PHE A 26 19.21 -19.57 -10.49
N MET A 27 19.46 -18.77 -11.51
CA MET A 27 20.68 -17.94 -11.60
C MET A 27 20.52 -16.55 -10.93
N GLY A 28 19.39 -16.26 -10.30
CA GLY A 28 19.17 -14.97 -9.63
C GLY A 28 19.08 -13.79 -10.60
N GLY A 29 18.63 -14.02 -11.84
CA GLY A 29 18.57 -12.99 -12.88
C GLY A 29 17.56 -11.87 -12.60
N TYR A 30 16.62 -12.08 -11.66
CA TYR A 30 15.66 -11.07 -11.24
C TYR A 30 16.08 -10.45 -9.90
N ASN A 31 16.28 -9.12 -9.89
CA ASN A 31 16.63 -8.40 -8.67
C ASN A 31 15.39 -8.19 -7.78
N VAL A 32 15.38 -8.81 -6.60
CA VAL A 32 14.30 -8.74 -5.60
C VAL A 32 14.49 -7.62 -4.57
N ALA A 33 15.55 -6.81 -4.66
CA ALA A 33 15.80 -5.72 -3.73
C ALA A 33 14.70 -4.66 -3.83
N ALA A 34 14.16 -4.21 -2.68
CA ALA A 34 13.16 -3.15 -2.63
C ALA A 34 13.67 -1.80 -3.19
N THR A 35 14.99 -1.60 -3.19
CA THR A 35 15.65 -0.43 -3.80
C THR A 35 15.65 -0.45 -5.33
N SER A 36 15.33 -1.59 -5.95
CA SER A 36 15.25 -1.73 -7.40
C SER A 36 13.80 -1.58 -7.87
N PRO A 37 13.44 -0.53 -8.63
CA PRO A 37 12.08 -0.33 -9.06
C PRO A 37 11.67 -1.38 -10.10
N HIS A 38 10.40 -1.79 -10.06
CA HIS A 38 9.82 -2.60 -11.13
C HIS A 38 9.85 -1.88 -12.48
N SER A 39 9.94 -2.64 -13.57
CA SER A 39 9.77 -2.11 -14.92
C SER A 39 8.38 -1.45 -15.08
N GLY A 40 8.26 -0.51 -16.02
CA GLY A 40 6.98 0.15 -16.30
C GLY A 40 5.85 -0.84 -16.63
N LEU A 41 6.16 -1.88 -17.40
CA LEU A 41 5.21 -2.95 -17.73
C LEU A 41 4.78 -3.74 -16.49
N THR A 42 5.71 -4.13 -15.64
CA THR A 42 5.42 -4.84 -14.38
C THR A 42 4.54 -3.99 -13.46
N LYS A 43 4.87 -2.71 -13.29
CA LYS A 43 4.05 -1.78 -12.52
C LYS A 43 2.63 -1.67 -13.07
N TRP A 44 2.48 -1.51 -14.37
CA TRP A 44 1.18 -1.41 -15.01
C TRP A 44 0.35 -2.68 -14.83
N ILE A 45 0.92 -3.86 -15.05
CA ILE A 45 0.23 -5.15 -14.87
C ILE A 45 -0.22 -5.31 -13.41
N LEU A 46 0.68 -5.13 -12.46
CA LEU A 46 0.38 -5.33 -11.04
C LEU A 46 -0.66 -4.33 -10.54
N HIS A 47 -0.52 -3.06 -10.90
CA HIS A 47 -1.46 -2.00 -10.51
C HIS A 47 -2.86 -2.23 -11.09
N THR A 48 -2.96 -2.54 -12.39
CA THR A 48 -4.24 -2.82 -13.05
C THR A 48 -4.89 -4.07 -12.45
N THR A 49 -4.11 -5.13 -12.22
CA THR A 49 -4.61 -6.35 -11.58
C THR A 49 -5.13 -6.07 -10.16
N MET A 50 -4.40 -5.30 -9.38
CA MET A 50 -4.81 -4.90 -8.03
C MET A 50 -6.13 -4.12 -8.06
N GLN A 51 -6.25 -3.08 -8.90
CA GLN A 51 -7.47 -2.29 -9.01
C GLN A 51 -8.68 -3.15 -9.35
N HIS A 52 -8.62 -3.95 -10.42
CA HIS A 52 -9.73 -4.83 -10.82
C HIS A 52 -10.03 -5.90 -9.77
N SER A 53 -9.02 -6.43 -9.11
CA SER A 53 -9.18 -7.42 -8.05
C SER A 53 -9.90 -6.85 -6.83
N VAL A 54 -9.56 -5.63 -6.40
CA VAL A 54 -10.21 -4.92 -5.30
C VAL A 54 -11.66 -4.60 -5.68
N SER A 55 -11.88 -3.96 -6.81
CA SER A 55 -13.20 -3.54 -7.27
C SER A 55 -14.18 -4.72 -7.38
N ALA A 56 -13.74 -5.83 -7.99
CA ALA A 56 -14.56 -7.03 -8.12
C ALA A 56 -14.96 -7.64 -6.77
N ARG A 57 -14.10 -7.60 -5.77
CA ARG A 57 -14.36 -8.18 -4.44
C ARG A 57 -15.08 -7.23 -3.49
N ALA A 58 -14.86 -5.94 -3.65
CA ALA A 58 -15.56 -4.92 -2.89
C ALA A 58 -17.04 -4.79 -3.29
N SER A 59 -17.43 -5.30 -4.46
CA SER A 59 -18.83 -5.27 -4.93
C SER A 59 -19.82 -5.97 -3.98
N SER A 60 -19.36 -6.91 -3.16
CA SER A 60 -20.17 -7.58 -2.13
C SER A 60 -20.11 -6.91 -0.75
N VAL A 61 -19.32 -5.85 -0.59
CA VAL A 61 -19.19 -5.12 0.68
C VAL A 61 -20.30 -4.08 0.79
N HIS A 62 -21.12 -4.18 1.84
CA HIS A 62 -22.17 -3.22 2.12
C HIS A 62 -21.61 -2.08 2.96
N ALA A 63 -21.29 -0.97 2.30
CA ALA A 63 -20.80 0.22 2.98
C ALA A 63 -21.93 0.96 3.71
N PRO A 64 -21.67 1.57 4.88
CA PRO A 64 -22.62 2.47 5.52
C PRO A 64 -22.99 3.64 4.59
N ALA A 65 -24.26 4.03 4.60
CA ALA A 65 -24.74 5.13 3.77
C ALA A 65 -24.12 6.48 4.20
N GLN A 66 -23.82 6.63 5.48
CA GLN A 66 -23.19 7.80 6.08
C GLN A 66 -22.29 7.37 7.24
N PHE A 67 -21.27 8.16 7.50
CA PHE A 67 -20.40 8.02 8.67
C PHE A 67 -20.71 9.11 9.69
N THR A 68 -20.65 8.76 10.97
CA THR A 68 -20.85 9.71 12.06
C THR A 68 -19.53 10.48 12.34
N GLU A 69 -19.65 11.65 12.97
CA GLU A 69 -18.47 12.41 13.44
C GLU A 69 -17.63 11.61 14.43
N GLU A 70 -18.29 10.81 15.27
CA GLU A 70 -17.61 9.94 16.22
C GLU A 70 -16.75 8.86 15.49
N GLN A 71 -17.29 8.22 14.45
CA GLN A 71 -16.50 7.28 13.63
C GLN A 71 -15.30 7.96 12.96
N VAL A 72 -15.47 9.19 12.47
CA VAL A 72 -14.36 9.96 11.88
C VAL A 72 -13.31 10.26 12.94
N ARG A 73 -13.71 10.65 14.14
CA ARG A 73 -12.81 10.94 15.26
C ARG A 73 -12.03 9.70 15.71
N GLU A 74 -12.72 8.57 15.93
CA GLU A 74 -12.08 7.28 16.26
C GLU A 74 -11.13 6.85 15.15
N GLY A 75 -11.58 6.92 13.90
CA GLY A 75 -10.77 6.57 12.74
C GLY A 75 -9.52 7.43 12.59
N SER A 76 -9.56 8.71 13.02
CA SER A 76 -8.38 9.56 13.00
C SER A 76 -7.30 9.10 13.97
N LEU A 77 -7.69 8.65 15.17
CA LEU A 77 -6.75 8.12 16.18
C LEU A 77 -6.07 6.84 15.65
N GLU A 78 -6.89 5.90 15.17
CA GLU A 78 -6.41 4.64 14.58
C GLU A 78 -5.48 4.88 13.38
N PHE A 79 -5.83 5.83 12.51
CA PHE A 79 -4.99 6.22 11.38
C PHE A 79 -3.64 6.76 11.84
N GLY A 80 -3.63 7.62 12.86
CA GLY A 80 -2.40 8.18 13.43
C GLY A 80 -1.46 7.12 13.96
N GLU A 81 -2.00 6.10 14.63
CA GLU A 81 -1.23 5.01 15.25
C GLU A 81 -0.69 4.00 14.22
N MET A 82 -1.50 3.62 13.23
CA MET A 82 -1.19 2.47 12.38
C MET A 82 -0.86 2.83 10.92
N CYS A 83 -1.43 3.90 10.39
CA CYS A 83 -1.37 4.17 8.95
C CYS A 83 -0.37 5.28 8.61
N ALA A 84 -0.30 6.33 9.45
CA ALA A 84 0.48 7.54 9.18
C ALA A 84 1.98 7.27 9.04
N ALA A 85 2.51 6.25 9.72
CA ALA A 85 3.92 5.87 9.61
C ALA A 85 4.31 5.48 8.17
N CYS A 86 3.40 4.83 7.44
CA CYS A 86 3.64 4.40 6.06
C CYS A 86 3.05 5.35 5.02
N HIS A 87 1.85 5.92 5.26
CA HIS A 87 1.14 6.72 4.28
C HIS A 87 1.38 8.23 4.40
N GLY A 88 1.97 8.69 5.52
CA GLY A 88 1.99 10.10 5.88
C GLY A 88 0.62 10.58 6.37
N ALA A 89 0.51 11.88 6.58
CA ALA A 89 -0.72 12.56 6.97
C ALA A 89 -0.68 14.02 6.50
N PRO A 90 -1.76 14.77 6.55
CA PRO A 90 -1.72 16.20 6.22
C PRO A 90 -0.66 16.94 7.05
N GLY A 91 0.36 17.50 6.38
CA GLY A 91 1.49 18.18 7.02
C GLY A 91 2.54 17.25 7.67
N LYS A 92 2.46 15.95 7.46
CA LYS A 92 3.43 14.97 7.97
C LYS A 92 3.85 14.01 6.86
N GLU A 93 5.15 13.97 6.58
CA GLU A 93 5.72 13.00 5.64
C GLU A 93 5.63 11.56 6.16
N ARG A 94 5.83 10.61 5.24
CA ARG A 94 6.00 9.20 5.57
C ARG A 94 7.24 8.99 6.44
N GLY A 95 7.13 8.11 7.42
CA GLY A 95 8.26 7.69 8.23
C GLY A 95 9.25 6.80 7.46
N GLU A 96 10.35 6.42 8.10
CA GLU A 96 11.43 5.63 7.50
C GLU A 96 10.96 4.30 6.89
N ILE A 97 10.08 3.58 7.58
CA ILE A 97 9.49 2.33 7.08
C ILE A 97 8.72 2.59 5.77
N GLY A 98 7.88 3.62 5.75
CA GLY A 98 7.11 3.98 4.56
C GLY A 98 7.98 4.40 3.38
N LYS A 99 9.11 5.09 3.65
CA LYS A 99 10.09 5.49 2.63
C LYS A 99 10.83 4.30 2.03
N GLY A 100 11.01 3.21 2.81
CA GLY A 100 11.70 1.99 2.37
C GLY A 100 10.83 0.97 1.63
N LEU A 101 9.52 1.14 1.55
CA LEU A 101 8.62 0.18 0.92
C LEU A 101 8.60 0.29 -0.61
N ASN A 102 8.55 -0.86 -1.27
CA ASN A 102 8.36 -0.96 -2.72
C ASN A 102 7.29 -2.04 -3.04
N PRO A 103 6.14 -1.67 -3.63
CA PRO A 103 5.76 -0.32 -4.06
C PRO A 103 5.63 0.66 -2.90
N SER A 104 5.90 1.92 -3.19
CA SER A 104 5.76 3.01 -2.23
C SER A 104 4.31 3.17 -1.79
N PRO A 105 4.00 3.26 -0.49
CA PRO A 105 2.64 3.54 -0.03
C PRO A 105 2.13 4.86 -0.62
N PRO A 106 0.89 4.93 -1.13
CA PRO A 106 0.35 6.16 -1.67
C PRO A 106 0.08 7.19 -0.57
N ASN A 107 0.13 8.47 -0.93
CA ASN A 107 -0.41 9.53 -0.07
C ASN A 107 -1.95 9.45 -0.10
N LEU A 108 -2.57 9.05 1.01
CA LEU A 108 -4.02 8.84 1.07
C LEU A 108 -4.81 10.14 0.93
N ALA A 109 -4.25 11.30 1.31
CA ALA A 109 -4.90 12.59 1.07
C ALA A 109 -5.07 12.90 -0.44
N GLU A 110 -4.23 12.34 -1.29
CA GLU A 110 -4.31 12.52 -2.74
C GLU A 110 -5.18 11.47 -3.44
N VAL A 111 -5.13 10.22 -2.97
CA VAL A 111 -5.73 9.10 -3.71
C VAL A 111 -7.03 8.56 -3.13
N ALA A 112 -7.40 8.90 -1.89
CA ALA A 112 -8.58 8.33 -1.24
C ALA A 112 -9.87 8.57 -2.03
N SER A 113 -10.01 9.73 -2.68
CA SER A 113 -11.18 10.09 -3.49
C SER A 113 -11.35 9.23 -4.76
N SER A 114 -10.32 8.50 -5.18
CA SER A 114 -10.40 7.59 -6.34
C SER A 114 -10.94 6.20 -5.99
N TRP A 115 -11.19 5.94 -4.70
CA TRP A 115 -11.70 4.68 -4.19
C TRP A 115 -13.05 4.87 -3.52
N SER A 116 -13.94 3.92 -3.68
CA SER A 116 -15.19 3.86 -2.88
C SER A 116 -14.89 3.43 -1.44
N SER A 117 -15.78 3.76 -0.51
CA SER A 117 -15.66 3.30 0.89
C SER A 117 -15.63 1.77 1.02
N ALA A 118 -16.37 1.06 0.16
CA ALA A 118 -16.35 -0.41 0.10
C ALA A 118 -14.98 -0.96 -0.32
N GLU A 119 -14.32 -0.34 -1.30
CA GLU A 119 -12.99 -0.72 -1.76
C GLU A 119 -11.94 -0.42 -0.69
N LEU A 120 -11.98 0.75 -0.05
CA LEU A 120 -11.09 1.08 1.07
C LEU A 120 -11.26 0.09 2.23
N PHE A 121 -12.50 -0.24 2.59
CA PHE A 121 -12.76 -1.25 3.62
C PHE A 121 -12.17 -2.62 3.23
N TRP A 122 -12.39 -3.04 1.97
CA TRP A 122 -11.86 -4.32 1.51
C TRP A 122 -10.32 -4.34 1.58
N ILE A 123 -9.65 -3.25 1.17
CA ILE A 123 -8.19 -3.10 1.24
C ILE A 123 -7.71 -3.18 2.68
N LEU A 124 -8.33 -2.43 3.60
CA LEU A 124 -7.96 -2.45 5.02
C LEU A 124 -8.13 -3.85 5.63
N LYS A 125 -9.25 -4.49 5.35
CA LYS A 125 -9.56 -5.80 5.91
C LYS A 125 -8.61 -6.89 5.42
N ASN A 126 -8.26 -6.89 4.12
CA ASN A 126 -7.56 -7.99 3.47
C ASN A 126 -6.08 -7.70 3.15
N GLY A 127 -5.65 -6.44 3.23
CA GLY A 127 -4.33 -6.03 2.77
C GLY A 127 -4.13 -6.18 1.26
N ILE A 128 -2.91 -5.95 0.79
CA ILE A 128 -2.53 -6.13 -0.61
C ILE A 128 -1.28 -7.01 -0.70
N LYS A 129 -1.42 -8.17 -1.33
CA LYS A 129 -0.32 -9.13 -1.51
C LYS A 129 0.90 -8.50 -2.16
N MET A 130 2.08 -8.92 -1.72
CA MET A 130 3.39 -8.49 -2.24
C MET A 130 3.62 -6.97 -2.12
N THR A 131 2.96 -6.34 -1.13
CA THR A 131 3.20 -4.95 -0.73
C THR A 131 3.41 -4.86 0.77
N GLY A 132 3.77 -3.67 1.28
CA GLY A 132 3.83 -3.41 2.71
C GLY A 132 2.47 -3.19 3.39
N MET A 133 1.35 -3.25 2.64
CA MET A 133 0.01 -3.06 3.21
C MET A 133 -0.51 -4.34 3.88
N PRO A 134 -0.56 -4.40 5.23
CA PRO A 134 -1.00 -5.59 5.94
C PRO A 134 -2.52 -5.75 5.91
N ALA A 135 -3.01 -6.94 6.24
CA ALA A 135 -4.42 -7.20 6.49
C ALA A 135 -4.75 -6.91 7.96
N PHE A 136 -5.67 -6.00 8.22
CA PHE A 136 -6.13 -5.67 9.58
C PHE A 136 -7.31 -6.51 10.05
N GLY A 137 -8.04 -7.18 9.15
CA GLY A 137 -9.19 -8.01 9.49
C GLY A 137 -8.95 -9.08 10.56
N PRO A 138 -7.78 -9.75 10.63
CA PRO A 138 -7.47 -10.71 11.69
C PRO A 138 -7.39 -10.12 13.10
N THR A 139 -7.13 -8.82 13.24
CA THR A 139 -6.85 -8.15 14.53
C THR A 139 -7.85 -7.03 14.88
N HIS A 140 -8.66 -6.60 13.92
CA HIS A 140 -9.59 -5.48 14.09
C HIS A 140 -11.00 -5.88 13.71
N SER A 141 -11.98 -5.41 14.47
CA SER A 141 -13.40 -5.59 14.12
C SER A 141 -13.78 -4.75 12.88
N ASP A 142 -14.81 -5.20 12.18
CA ASP A 142 -15.34 -4.47 11.02
C ASP A 142 -15.78 -3.04 11.40
N ALA A 143 -16.34 -2.84 12.59
CA ALA A 143 -16.71 -1.51 13.09
C ALA A 143 -15.50 -0.57 13.17
N ARG A 144 -14.38 -1.04 13.73
CA ARG A 144 -13.12 -0.30 13.84
C ARG A 144 -12.54 0.03 12.45
N LEU A 145 -12.59 -0.93 11.51
CA LEU A 145 -12.15 -0.71 10.14
C LEU A 145 -13.03 0.34 9.42
N TRP A 146 -14.34 0.34 9.67
CA TRP A 146 -15.24 1.37 9.13
C TRP A 146 -14.94 2.76 9.69
N SER A 147 -14.55 2.89 10.95
CA SER A 147 -14.10 4.17 11.52
C SER A 147 -12.84 4.69 10.81
N ILE A 148 -11.87 3.81 10.50
CA ILE A 148 -10.69 4.19 9.71
C ILE A 148 -11.09 4.65 8.30
N VAL A 149 -11.98 3.92 7.62
CA VAL A 149 -12.50 4.31 6.30
C VAL A 149 -13.18 5.67 6.37
N ALA A 150 -14.01 5.92 7.39
CA ALA A 150 -14.69 7.19 7.59
C ALA A 150 -13.70 8.35 7.64
N PHE A 151 -12.60 8.21 8.36
CA PHE A 151 -11.54 9.21 8.42
C PHE A 151 -10.78 9.35 7.10
N VAL A 152 -10.36 8.24 6.48
CA VAL A 152 -9.61 8.25 5.21
C VAL A 152 -10.38 8.97 4.11
N MET A 153 -11.70 8.83 4.07
CA MET A 153 -12.57 9.56 3.12
C MET A 153 -12.59 11.08 3.35
N GLN A 154 -12.19 11.56 4.53
CA GLN A 154 -12.08 13.00 4.82
C GLN A 154 -10.67 13.56 4.50
N LEU A 155 -9.63 12.72 4.46
CA LEU A 155 -8.25 13.17 4.26
C LEU A 155 -8.06 14.17 3.12
N PRO A 156 -8.68 13.99 1.93
CA PRO A 156 -8.51 14.94 0.81
C PRO A 156 -9.01 16.38 1.11
N LYS A 157 -9.80 16.56 2.16
CA LYS A 157 -10.39 17.85 2.55
C LYS A 157 -9.69 18.48 3.75
N LEU A 158 -8.83 17.73 4.45
CA LEU A 158 -8.19 18.18 5.67
C LEU A 158 -6.91 18.96 5.39
N THR A 159 -6.77 20.09 6.06
CA THR A 159 -5.51 20.81 6.14
C THR A 159 -4.62 20.21 7.24
N SER A 160 -3.32 20.58 7.24
CA SER A 160 -2.40 20.22 8.34
C SER A 160 -2.89 20.67 9.70
N ASP A 161 -3.52 21.86 9.76
CA ASP A 161 -4.01 22.40 11.02
C ASP A 161 -5.27 21.69 11.51
N ASP A 162 -6.13 21.24 10.59
CA ASP A 162 -7.29 20.44 10.94
C ASP A 162 -6.87 19.08 11.52
N TYR A 163 -5.88 18.45 10.89
CA TYR A 163 -5.32 17.18 11.37
C TYR A 163 -4.69 17.31 12.76
N LYS A 164 -3.92 18.38 13.02
CA LYS A 164 -3.34 18.65 14.35
C LYS A 164 -4.42 18.84 15.41
N LYS A 165 -5.50 19.56 15.11
CA LYS A 165 -6.62 19.78 16.05
C LYS A 165 -7.35 18.50 16.43
N MET A 166 -7.27 17.44 15.63
CA MET A 166 -7.81 16.11 15.94
C MET A 166 -6.97 15.31 16.96
N GLY A 167 -5.96 15.91 17.59
CA GLY A 167 -5.13 15.27 18.61
C GLY A 167 -3.85 14.66 18.08
N HIS A 168 -3.43 15.03 16.89
CA HIS A 168 -2.16 14.59 16.29
C HIS A 168 -1.13 15.75 16.32
N PRO A 169 -0.40 15.97 17.42
CA PRO A 169 0.63 17.00 17.45
C PRO A 169 1.68 16.71 16.37
N ALA A 170 2.24 17.77 15.78
CA ALA A 170 3.38 17.64 14.89
C ALA A 170 4.48 16.87 15.63
N SER A 171 5.07 15.84 15.02
CA SER A 171 6.18 15.11 15.64
C SER A 171 7.35 16.06 15.84
N GLU A 172 7.64 16.41 17.09
CA GLU A 172 8.86 17.16 17.50
C GLU A 172 10.11 16.25 17.44
N HIS A 173 10.23 15.34 16.51
CA HIS A 173 11.42 14.51 16.31
C HIS A 173 12.11 14.85 14.99
N GLU A 174 12.48 16.12 14.87
CA GLU A 174 13.53 16.52 13.94
C GLU A 174 14.66 17.17 14.77
N HIS A 175 15.86 16.55 14.69
CA HIS A 175 17.13 17.01 15.29
C HIS A 175 17.41 16.70 16.76
N GLN A 176 17.75 15.44 17.09
CA GLN A 176 18.64 15.12 18.22
C GLN A 176 19.57 13.91 17.96
N HIS A 177 20.04 13.70 16.76
CA HIS A 177 21.00 12.61 16.47
C HIS A 177 22.30 13.07 15.79
N GLU A 178 22.66 14.35 15.83
CA GLU A 178 23.87 14.81 15.15
C GLU A 178 25.07 15.10 16.08
N ASP A 179 24.92 15.04 17.40
CA ASP A 179 26.00 15.48 18.31
C ASP A 179 26.56 14.40 19.26
N ARG A 180 26.57 13.11 18.93
CA ARG A 180 27.12 12.09 19.83
C ARG A 180 28.23 11.18 19.27
N TYR A 181 28.90 11.54 18.19
CA TYR A 181 29.99 10.73 17.64
C TYR A 181 31.35 11.50 17.52
N ASP A 182 31.61 12.46 18.36
CA ASP A 182 32.92 13.11 18.30
C ASP A 182 33.52 13.31 19.69
N HIS A 183 33.86 12.26 20.40
CA HIS A 183 34.82 12.23 21.51
C HIS A 183 35.02 10.81 22.02
N GLN A 184 35.86 10.01 21.34
CA GLN A 184 36.69 8.98 21.98
C GLN A 184 37.70 8.40 20.97
N HIS A 185 38.74 9.17 20.63
CA HIS A 185 40.05 8.62 20.25
C HIS A 185 41.08 9.75 20.49
N GLN A 186 41.59 9.84 21.70
CA GLN A 186 42.94 10.29 22.00
C GLN A 186 43.58 9.26 22.92
#